data_cc809af7e5d2b741fc9435ac9692e4ac
#
_entry.id   cc809af7e5d2b741fc9435ac9692e4ac
#
_cell.length_a   1.000
_cell.length_b   1.000
_cell.length_c   1.000
_cell.angle_alpha   90.00
_cell.angle_beta   90.00
_cell.angle_gamma   90.00
#
_symmetry.space_group_name_H-M   'P 1'
#
loop_
_entity.id
_entity.type
_entity.pdbx_description
1 polymer ?
#
loop_
_entity_poly.entity_id
_entity_poly.type
_entity_poly.pdbx_seq_one_letter_code
_entity_poly.pdbx_strand_id
1 'polypeptide(L)'
;MTNSEIHLITRERPSPTPEILTALKAGLPLEKVDLSQFNLRGVDLKQANLSQAKLLGADLSRMVLSDANLTGADLRGANLQGADLSGANLQGAYLNRADLQQANLSGANLQGAKLQVARYDTKTKWPEEYNYKASGAVGPGANLNGAYLNTAFLGNADLQGANLRGAYLSGADLTGANLQDAALSGADLSKAYLTGACLRNARLTGANLQGTDLRATDLTNAEMEHLESIAGADFSLAQGLTQATKAMLGSRPASELDVWNAYTRKTTRESLSG
;
A
#
# COMPACT_ATOMS: atom_id res chain seq x y z
N MET A 1 -21.61 -10.67 -32.43
CA MET A 1 -22.15 -10.67 -31.06
C MET A 1 -21.23 -9.81 -30.24
N THR A 2 -21.74 -8.75 -29.75
CA THR A 2 -21.13 -7.51 -29.28
C THR A 2 -20.36 -7.69 -27.97
N ASN A 3 -19.19 -7.03 -27.92
CA ASN A 3 -18.41 -6.83 -26.69
C ASN A 3 -19.31 -6.29 -25.58
N SER A 4 -19.50 -7.07 -24.53
CA SER A 4 -20.08 -6.57 -23.29
C SER A 4 -19.05 -5.65 -22.64
N GLU A 5 -19.34 -4.37 -22.68
CA GLU A 5 -18.72 -3.32 -21.92
C GLU A 5 -18.71 -3.72 -20.44
N ILE A 6 -17.52 -4.05 -19.93
CA ILE A 6 -17.31 -4.09 -18.48
C ILE A 6 -17.34 -2.61 -18.05
N HIS A 7 -18.52 -2.15 -17.71
CA HIS A 7 -18.68 -0.92 -16.96
C HIS A 7 -18.00 -1.13 -15.62
N LEU A 8 -16.76 -0.62 -15.50
CA LEU A 8 -16.23 -0.22 -14.22
C LEU A 8 -17.22 0.80 -13.66
N ILE A 9 -18.17 0.31 -12.86
CA ILE A 9 -19.04 1.16 -12.06
C ILE A 9 -18.12 1.81 -11.03
N THR A 10 -17.54 2.94 -11.39
CA THR A 10 -17.05 3.89 -10.40
C THR A 10 -18.29 4.33 -9.65
N ARG A 11 -18.61 3.63 -8.55
CA ARG A 11 -19.63 4.12 -7.63
C ARG A 11 -19.12 5.45 -7.11
N GLU A 12 -19.66 6.54 -7.68
CA GLU A 12 -19.44 7.85 -7.11
C GLU A 12 -19.85 7.79 -5.65
N ARG A 13 -18.94 8.20 -4.77
CA ARG A 13 -19.24 8.27 -3.35
C ARG A 13 -20.38 9.27 -3.15
N PRO A 14 -21.42 8.94 -2.38
CA PRO A 14 -22.53 9.86 -2.19
C PRO A 14 -22.03 11.16 -1.57
N SER A 15 -22.51 12.27 -2.08
CA SER A 15 -22.30 13.58 -1.42
C SER A 15 -23.18 13.65 -0.16
N PRO A 16 -22.73 14.32 0.91
CA PRO A 16 -23.57 14.54 2.09
C PRO A 16 -24.84 15.30 1.72
N THR A 17 -25.95 14.91 2.32
CA THR A 17 -27.20 15.66 2.12
C THR A 17 -27.07 17.10 2.63
N PRO A 18 -27.90 18.05 2.15
CA PRO A 18 -27.90 19.42 2.67
C PRO A 18 -28.03 19.52 4.19
N GLU A 19 -28.81 18.61 4.79
CA GLU A 19 -29.00 18.53 6.24
C GLU A 19 -27.71 18.14 6.95
N ILE A 20 -26.98 17.12 6.42
CA ILE A 20 -25.68 16.70 6.95
C ILE A 20 -24.68 17.86 6.82
N LEU A 21 -24.61 18.50 5.64
CA LEU A 21 -23.72 19.65 5.43
C LEU A 21 -24.04 20.80 6.37
N THR A 22 -25.33 21.06 6.64
CA THR A 22 -25.76 22.08 7.57
C THR A 22 -25.37 21.73 9.01
N ALA A 23 -25.58 20.49 9.43
CA ALA A 23 -25.16 20.00 10.74
C ALA A 23 -23.63 20.10 10.92
N LEU A 24 -22.86 19.69 9.89
CA LEU A 24 -21.40 19.80 9.87
C LEU A 24 -20.95 21.26 10.05
N LYS A 25 -21.56 22.20 9.31
CA LYS A 25 -21.23 23.63 9.36
C LYS A 25 -21.69 24.32 10.64
N ALA A 26 -22.79 23.85 11.23
CA ALA A 26 -23.32 24.40 12.48
C ALA A 26 -22.53 23.95 13.73
N GLY A 27 -21.49 23.12 13.56
CA GLY A 27 -20.69 22.60 14.68
C GLY A 27 -21.51 21.71 15.63
N LEU A 28 -22.58 21.08 15.15
CA LEU A 28 -23.33 20.12 15.93
C LEU A 28 -22.47 18.93 16.33
N PRO A 29 -22.74 18.29 17.49
CA PRO A 29 -21.97 17.09 17.87
C PRO A 29 -22.12 16.01 16.84
N LEU A 30 -20.98 15.59 16.24
CA LEU A 30 -20.89 14.54 15.23
C LEU A 30 -20.39 13.22 15.83
N GLU A 31 -20.50 13.11 17.16
CA GLU A 31 -20.13 11.91 17.87
C GLU A 31 -20.96 10.71 17.37
N LYS A 32 -20.25 9.61 17.04
CA LYS A 32 -20.85 8.36 16.51
C LYS A 32 -21.61 8.50 15.18
N VAL A 33 -21.54 9.66 14.52
CA VAL A 33 -22.21 9.85 13.22
C VAL A 33 -21.71 8.82 12.21
N ASP A 34 -22.60 8.35 11.33
CA ASP A 34 -22.24 7.47 10.22
C ASP A 34 -22.08 8.27 8.93
N LEU A 35 -20.84 8.48 8.53
CA LEU A 35 -20.43 9.15 7.30
C LEU A 35 -19.61 8.20 6.40
N SER A 36 -19.82 6.89 6.57
CA SER A 36 -19.13 5.87 5.77
C SER A 36 -19.39 6.06 4.28
N GLN A 37 -18.32 5.94 3.46
CA GLN A 37 -18.36 6.08 2.00
C GLN A 37 -18.73 7.47 1.46
N PHE A 38 -19.02 8.46 2.31
CA PHE A 38 -19.35 9.81 1.84
C PHE A 38 -18.15 10.53 1.22
N ASN A 39 -18.43 11.39 0.24
CA ASN A 39 -17.48 12.36 -0.28
C ASN A 39 -17.54 13.65 0.55
N LEU A 40 -16.55 13.82 1.42
CA LEU A 40 -16.40 14.99 2.31
C LEU A 40 -15.17 15.83 1.92
N ARG A 41 -14.70 15.66 0.71
CA ARG A 41 -13.46 16.29 0.21
C ARG A 41 -13.49 17.82 0.43
N GLY A 42 -12.44 18.34 1.07
CA GLY A 42 -12.22 19.76 1.27
C GLY A 42 -13.19 20.42 2.26
N VAL A 43 -14.02 19.64 2.98
CA VAL A 43 -14.88 20.19 4.02
C VAL A 43 -14.03 20.65 5.20
N ASP A 44 -14.39 21.79 5.78
CA ASP A 44 -13.77 22.31 7.00
C ASP A 44 -14.56 21.82 8.23
N LEU A 45 -13.92 21.00 9.04
CA LEU A 45 -14.38 20.48 10.32
C LEU A 45 -13.31 20.70 11.41
N LYS A 46 -12.63 21.83 11.34
CA LYS A 46 -11.69 22.24 12.38
C LYS A 46 -12.38 22.19 13.77
N GLN A 47 -11.68 21.58 14.74
CA GLN A 47 -12.13 21.44 16.12
C GLN A 47 -13.45 20.66 16.30
N ALA A 48 -13.96 20.00 15.26
CA ALA A 48 -15.21 19.22 15.35
C ALA A 48 -15.04 18.00 16.27
N ASN A 49 -16.13 17.64 16.96
CA ASN A 49 -16.18 16.38 17.70
C ASN A 49 -16.73 15.26 16.81
N LEU A 50 -15.81 14.44 16.30
CA LEU A 50 -16.04 13.24 15.48
C LEU A 50 -15.69 11.97 16.26
N SER A 51 -15.72 12.01 17.59
CA SER A 51 -15.39 10.84 18.41
C SER A 51 -16.30 9.67 18.08
N GLN A 52 -15.70 8.48 17.87
CA GLN A 52 -16.38 7.24 17.48
C GLN A 52 -17.19 7.34 16.17
N ALA A 53 -17.00 8.39 15.37
CA ALA A 53 -17.65 8.51 14.07
C ALA A 53 -17.25 7.36 13.14
N LYS A 54 -18.20 6.91 12.32
CA LYS A 54 -17.94 5.93 11.26
C LYS A 54 -17.61 6.68 9.97
N LEU A 55 -16.38 6.56 9.53
CA LEU A 55 -15.80 7.19 8.34
C LEU A 55 -15.19 6.15 7.41
N LEU A 56 -15.65 4.89 7.51
CA LEU A 56 -15.15 3.76 6.72
C LEU A 56 -15.21 4.08 5.22
N GLY A 57 -14.05 4.08 4.57
CA GLY A 57 -13.94 4.31 3.12
C GLY A 57 -14.39 5.70 2.66
N ALA A 58 -14.61 6.66 3.55
CA ALA A 58 -15.00 8.03 3.17
C ALA A 58 -13.85 8.74 2.40
N ASP A 59 -14.22 9.68 1.55
CA ASP A 59 -13.25 10.60 0.94
C ASP A 59 -13.15 11.88 1.81
N LEU A 60 -12.07 11.92 2.58
CA LEU A 60 -11.71 13.03 3.47
C LEU A 60 -10.51 13.80 2.90
N SER A 61 -10.22 13.65 1.60
CA SER A 61 -9.07 14.27 1.00
C SER A 61 -9.13 15.80 1.08
N ARG A 62 -7.99 16.41 1.42
CA ARG A 62 -7.84 17.87 1.59
C ARG A 62 -8.80 18.51 2.62
N MET A 63 -9.36 17.70 3.50
CA MET A 63 -10.26 18.16 4.55
C MET A 63 -9.49 18.88 5.66
N VAL A 64 -10.08 19.89 6.28
CA VAL A 64 -9.51 20.56 7.44
C VAL A 64 -10.08 19.91 8.70
N LEU A 65 -9.25 19.17 9.43
CA LEU A 65 -9.56 18.46 10.66
C LEU A 65 -8.61 18.87 11.80
N SER A 66 -7.99 20.06 11.67
CA SER A 66 -7.06 20.53 12.69
C SER A 66 -7.77 20.66 14.05
N ASP A 67 -7.10 20.17 15.09
CA ASP A 67 -7.61 20.12 16.47
C ASP A 67 -8.94 19.34 16.66
N ALA A 68 -9.39 18.57 15.66
CA ALA A 68 -10.61 17.76 15.76
C ALA A 68 -10.44 16.59 16.74
N ASN A 69 -11.54 16.22 17.40
CA ASN A 69 -11.59 15.01 18.21
C ASN A 69 -12.07 13.82 17.37
N LEU A 70 -11.15 12.92 17.01
CA LEU A 70 -11.38 11.69 16.27
C LEU A 70 -11.14 10.44 17.15
N THR A 71 -11.25 10.58 18.48
CA THR A 71 -11.02 9.49 19.43
C THR A 71 -11.89 8.27 19.07
N GLY A 72 -11.26 7.12 18.84
CA GLY A 72 -11.95 5.88 18.48
C GLY A 72 -12.70 5.90 17.16
N ALA A 73 -12.53 6.89 16.30
CA ALA A 73 -13.18 6.95 15.00
C ALA A 73 -12.77 5.81 14.08
N ASP A 74 -13.67 5.31 13.26
CA ASP A 74 -13.42 4.27 12.26
C ASP A 74 -13.10 4.91 10.90
N LEU A 75 -11.80 5.07 10.63
CA LEU A 75 -11.25 5.65 9.41
C LEU A 75 -10.67 4.58 8.48
N ARG A 76 -11.06 3.31 8.63
CA ARG A 76 -10.52 2.21 7.82
C ARG A 76 -10.78 2.44 6.34
N GLY A 77 -9.70 2.40 5.54
CA GLY A 77 -9.77 2.64 4.09
C GLY A 77 -10.23 4.04 3.69
N ALA A 78 -10.29 5.00 4.60
CA ALA A 78 -10.61 6.39 4.27
C ALA A 78 -9.49 7.02 3.44
N ASN A 79 -9.85 7.87 2.50
CA ASN A 79 -8.91 8.71 1.76
C ASN A 79 -8.68 10.02 2.53
N LEU A 80 -7.54 10.12 3.20
CA LEU A 80 -7.08 11.32 3.94
C LEU A 80 -5.98 12.07 3.20
N GLN A 81 -5.84 11.85 1.89
CA GLN A 81 -4.77 12.45 1.10
C GLN A 81 -4.79 13.99 1.20
N GLY A 82 -3.68 14.55 1.69
CA GLY A 82 -3.53 16.00 1.86
C GLY A 82 -4.45 16.63 2.91
N ALA A 83 -5.09 15.82 3.77
CA ALA A 83 -5.89 16.33 4.87
C ALA A 83 -5.02 17.01 5.93
N ASP A 84 -5.54 18.06 6.55
CA ASP A 84 -4.93 18.69 7.72
C ASP A 84 -5.50 18.13 9.02
N LEU A 85 -4.74 17.26 9.66
CA LEU A 85 -5.03 16.62 10.95
C LEU A 85 -4.13 17.17 12.06
N SER A 86 -3.54 18.37 11.85
CA SER A 86 -2.64 18.95 12.84
C SER A 86 -3.34 19.14 14.19
N GLY A 87 -2.68 18.71 15.27
CA GLY A 87 -3.24 18.76 16.61
C GLY A 87 -4.46 17.87 16.87
N ALA A 88 -4.95 17.11 15.89
CA ALA A 88 -6.13 16.25 16.05
C ALA A 88 -5.91 15.14 17.09
N ASN A 89 -6.95 14.80 17.83
CA ASN A 89 -6.93 13.66 18.74
C ASN A 89 -7.43 12.39 18.02
N LEU A 90 -6.50 11.53 17.63
CA LEU A 90 -6.72 10.24 16.96
C LEU A 90 -6.53 9.05 17.92
N GLN A 91 -6.61 9.27 19.25
CA GLN A 91 -6.43 8.22 20.23
C GLN A 91 -7.35 7.04 19.97
N GLY A 92 -6.79 5.84 19.80
CA GLY A 92 -7.55 4.62 19.54
C GLY A 92 -8.27 4.56 18.20
N ALA A 93 -8.09 5.52 17.30
CA ALA A 93 -8.72 5.52 15.99
C ALA A 93 -8.23 4.34 15.11
N TYR A 94 -9.12 3.86 14.24
CA TYR A 94 -8.83 2.79 13.28
C TYR A 94 -8.49 3.40 11.92
N LEU A 95 -7.21 3.44 11.58
CA LEU A 95 -6.66 3.98 10.33
C LEU A 95 -6.14 2.87 9.39
N ASN A 96 -6.49 1.62 9.64
CA ASN A 96 -6.03 0.51 8.81
C ASN A 96 -6.41 0.74 7.34
N ARG A 97 -5.43 0.61 6.42
CA ARG A 97 -5.62 0.82 4.98
C ARG A 97 -6.05 2.25 4.59
N ALA A 98 -6.01 3.23 5.48
CA ALA A 98 -6.26 4.63 5.14
C ALA A 98 -5.14 5.17 4.24
N ASP A 99 -5.46 6.12 3.37
CA ASP A 99 -4.47 6.85 2.58
C ASP A 99 -4.13 8.17 3.28
N LEU A 100 -2.93 8.24 3.86
CA LEU A 100 -2.38 9.39 4.58
C LEU A 100 -1.34 10.17 3.74
N GLN A 101 -1.19 9.87 2.46
CA GLN A 101 -0.20 10.56 1.62
C GLN A 101 -0.44 12.08 1.66
N GLN A 102 0.63 12.84 1.85
CA GLN A 102 0.61 14.30 1.96
C GLN A 102 -0.22 14.86 3.15
N ALA A 103 -0.77 14.00 4.03
CA ALA A 103 -1.50 14.46 5.19
C ALA A 103 -0.59 15.15 6.22
N ASN A 104 -1.13 16.11 6.94
CA ASN A 104 -0.46 16.79 8.03
C ASN A 104 -0.97 16.28 9.38
N LEU A 105 -0.18 15.46 10.07
CA LEU A 105 -0.48 14.91 11.40
C LEU A 105 0.40 15.57 12.49
N SER A 106 1.02 16.73 12.20
CA SER A 106 1.90 17.41 13.15
C SER A 106 1.16 17.69 14.47
N GLY A 107 1.72 17.26 15.60
CA GLY A 107 1.11 17.45 16.92
C GLY A 107 -0.13 16.59 17.18
N ALA A 108 -0.56 15.72 16.27
CA ALA A 108 -1.70 14.83 16.48
C ALA A 108 -1.40 13.77 17.55
N ASN A 109 -2.42 13.41 18.35
CA ASN A 109 -2.34 12.29 19.29
C ASN A 109 -2.71 10.97 18.60
N LEU A 110 -1.72 10.12 18.32
CA LEU A 110 -1.88 8.80 17.70
C LEU A 110 -1.81 7.64 18.73
N GLN A 111 -1.93 7.90 20.03
CA GLN A 111 -1.82 6.86 21.05
C GLN A 111 -2.87 5.75 20.84
N GLY A 112 -2.40 4.51 20.64
CA GLY A 112 -3.27 3.35 20.42
C GLY A 112 -3.97 3.32 19.05
N ALA A 113 -3.72 4.28 18.16
CA ALA A 113 -4.24 4.25 16.79
C ALA A 113 -3.74 3.01 16.02
N LYS A 114 -4.57 2.46 15.13
CA LYS A 114 -4.27 1.27 14.32
C LYS A 114 -3.97 1.69 12.88
N LEU A 115 -2.70 1.59 12.47
CA LEU A 115 -2.22 2.07 11.16
C LEU A 115 -1.79 0.94 10.20
N GLN A 116 -2.11 -0.31 10.49
CA GLN A 116 -1.67 -1.42 9.65
C GLN A 116 -2.13 -1.23 8.20
N VAL A 117 -1.15 -1.27 7.28
CA VAL A 117 -1.36 -1.06 5.84
C VAL A 117 -1.89 0.34 5.47
N ALA A 118 -1.91 1.32 6.40
CA ALA A 118 -2.14 2.71 6.04
C ALA A 118 -0.98 3.22 5.17
N ARG A 119 -1.29 3.96 4.11
CA ARG A 119 -0.27 4.45 3.16
C ARG A 119 0.20 5.85 3.53
N TYR A 120 1.50 6.08 3.48
CA TYR A 120 2.10 7.40 3.62
C TYR A 120 3.18 7.64 2.55
N ASP A 121 3.59 8.89 2.40
CA ASP A 121 4.69 9.29 1.52
C ASP A 121 5.68 10.21 2.25
N THR A 122 6.71 10.69 1.52
CA THR A 122 7.72 11.61 2.06
C THR A 122 7.17 12.99 2.43
N LYS A 123 5.94 13.33 2.00
CA LYS A 123 5.28 14.61 2.29
C LYS A 123 4.35 14.51 3.50
N THR A 124 4.03 13.30 3.95
CA THR A 124 3.23 13.09 5.16
C THR A 124 3.99 13.61 6.37
N LYS A 125 3.38 14.53 7.11
CA LYS A 125 3.96 15.09 8.33
C LYS A 125 3.44 14.33 9.54
N TRP A 126 4.34 13.76 10.32
CA TRP A 126 4.05 12.99 11.53
C TRP A 126 4.26 13.82 12.80
N PRO A 127 3.65 13.45 13.94
CA PRO A 127 4.03 14.02 15.23
C PRO A 127 5.52 13.77 15.51
N GLU A 128 6.20 14.73 16.15
CA GLU A 128 7.66 14.79 16.26
C GLU A 128 8.28 13.50 16.83
N GLU A 129 7.69 12.94 17.88
CA GLU A 129 8.24 11.73 18.53
C GLU A 129 7.52 10.44 18.14
N TYR A 130 6.64 10.46 17.14
CA TYR A 130 5.89 9.28 16.77
C TYR A 130 6.71 8.35 15.86
N ASN A 131 6.91 7.12 16.30
CA ASN A 131 7.64 6.11 15.51
C ASN A 131 6.74 5.50 14.40
N TYR A 132 6.41 6.31 13.41
CA TYR A 132 5.54 5.91 12.30
C TYR A 132 6.10 4.75 11.48
N LYS A 133 7.43 4.62 11.39
CA LYS A 133 8.08 3.53 10.63
C LYS A 133 7.78 2.15 11.23
N ALA A 134 7.53 2.07 12.53
CA ALA A 134 7.18 0.84 13.22
C ALA A 134 5.67 0.67 13.47
N SER A 135 4.83 1.55 12.92
CA SER A 135 3.39 1.54 13.15
C SER A 135 2.62 0.48 12.36
N GLY A 136 3.27 -0.19 11.42
CA GLY A 136 2.65 -1.08 10.44
C GLY A 136 2.08 -0.34 9.22
N ALA A 137 2.25 0.98 9.14
CA ALA A 137 1.94 1.75 7.95
C ALA A 137 2.96 1.47 6.84
N VAL A 138 2.53 1.63 5.59
CA VAL A 138 3.26 1.32 4.36
C VAL A 138 3.75 2.62 3.73
N GLY A 139 5.05 2.74 3.58
CA GLY A 139 5.68 3.92 2.97
C GLY A 139 7.20 3.85 3.01
N PRO A 140 7.88 4.95 2.64
CA PRO A 140 9.33 4.98 2.58
C PRO A 140 10.00 4.66 3.92
N GLY A 141 10.93 3.71 3.90
CA GLY A 141 11.65 3.27 5.10
C GLY A 141 10.81 2.59 6.17
N ALA A 142 9.58 2.15 5.86
CA ALA A 142 8.72 1.43 6.80
C ALA A 142 9.40 0.15 7.31
N ASN A 143 9.22 -0.14 8.61
CA ASN A 143 9.62 -1.43 9.16
C ASN A 143 8.45 -2.42 9.11
N LEU A 144 8.46 -3.24 8.09
CA LEU A 144 7.45 -4.24 7.76
C LEU A 144 8.03 -5.67 7.87
N ASN A 145 9.07 -5.84 8.70
CA ASN A 145 9.68 -7.15 8.93
C ASN A 145 8.64 -8.16 9.43
N GLY A 146 8.51 -9.29 8.73
CA GLY A 146 7.51 -10.32 9.05
C GLY A 146 6.05 -9.88 8.90
N ALA A 147 5.77 -8.74 8.28
CA ALA A 147 4.41 -8.21 8.17
C ALA A 147 3.50 -9.11 7.31
N TYR A 148 2.25 -9.27 7.73
CA TYR A 148 1.22 -9.98 6.97
C TYR A 148 0.57 -9.05 5.95
N LEU A 149 1.05 -9.10 4.71
CA LEU A 149 0.64 -8.27 3.57
C LEU A 149 0.07 -9.11 2.42
N ASN A 150 -0.35 -10.35 2.71
CA ASN A 150 -0.95 -11.22 1.69
C ASN A 150 -2.14 -10.53 1.03
N THR A 151 -2.19 -10.58 -0.31
CA THR A 151 -3.22 -9.95 -1.12
C THR A 151 -3.44 -8.46 -0.87
N ALA A 152 -2.47 -7.76 -0.26
CA ALA A 152 -2.57 -6.34 -0.01
C ALA A 152 -2.52 -5.54 -1.32
N PHE A 153 -3.33 -4.49 -1.41
CA PHE A 153 -3.32 -3.56 -2.54
C PHE A 153 -2.24 -2.49 -2.31
N LEU A 154 -1.06 -2.72 -2.86
CA LEU A 154 0.13 -1.86 -2.74
C LEU A 154 0.56 -1.28 -4.10
N GLY A 155 -0.31 -1.29 -5.08
CA GLY A 155 -0.04 -0.72 -6.41
C GLY A 155 0.41 0.74 -6.31
N ASN A 156 1.51 1.08 -6.99
CA ASN A 156 2.18 2.38 -6.95
C ASN A 156 2.56 2.86 -5.54
N ALA A 157 2.65 1.98 -4.55
CA ALA A 157 3.12 2.36 -3.22
C ALA A 157 4.60 2.76 -3.26
N ASP A 158 4.96 3.81 -2.52
CA ASP A 158 6.36 4.13 -2.27
C ASP A 158 6.85 3.33 -1.06
N LEU A 159 7.68 2.32 -1.33
CA LEU A 159 8.30 1.42 -0.35
C LEU A 159 9.82 1.53 -0.40
N GLN A 160 10.34 2.67 -0.89
CA GLN A 160 11.77 2.89 -0.97
C GLN A 160 12.45 2.67 0.39
N GLY A 161 13.47 1.83 0.40
CA GLY A 161 14.24 1.52 1.61
C GLY A 161 13.44 0.81 2.72
N ALA A 162 12.24 0.31 2.45
CA ALA A 162 11.44 -0.40 3.44
C ALA A 162 12.11 -1.73 3.86
N ASN A 163 11.95 -2.09 5.13
CA ASN A 163 12.38 -3.38 5.66
C ASN A 163 11.22 -4.39 5.57
N LEU A 164 11.23 -5.20 4.53
CA LEU A 164 10.24 -6.25 4.23
C LEU A 164 10.81 -7.67 4.44
N ARG A 165 11.86 -7.82 5.25
CA ARG A 165 12.46 -9.15 5.51
C ARG A 165 11.42 -10.11 6.07
N GLY A 166 11.33 -11.30 5.47
CA GLY A 166 10.38 -12.33 5.90
C GLY A 166 8.91 -11.90 5.84
N ALA A 167 8.58 -10.79 5.16
CA ALA A 167 7.19 -10.37 5.00
C ALA A 167 6.41 -11.35 4.13
N TYR A 168 5.14 -11.54 4.47
CA TYR A 168 4.20 -12.38 3.72
C TYR A 168 3.46 -11.51 2.70
N LEU A 169 3.87 -11.58 1.43
CA LEU A 169 3.36 -10.77 0.32
C LEU A 169 2.67 -11.63 -0.75
N SER A 170 2.32 -12.88 -0.41
CA SER A 170 1.71 -13.80 -1.38
C SER A 170 0.44 -13.20 -1.99
N GLY A 171 0.40 -13.15 -3.34
CA GLY A 171 -0.70 -12.55 -4.08
C GLY A 171 -0.90 -11.05 -3.90
N ALA A 172 0.04 -10.33 -3.28
CA ALA A 172 -0.04 -8.87 -3.14
C ALA A 172 0.05 -8.17 -4.51
N ASP A 173 -0.70 -7.11 -4.69
CA ASP A 173 -0.56 -6.22 -5.84
C ASP A 173 0.46 -5.12 -5.52
N LEU A 174 1.63 -5.23 -6.12
CA LEU A 174 2.76 -4.30 -6.06
C LEU A 174 3.03 -3.67 -7.44
N THR A 175 2.04 -3.71 -8.35
CA THR A 175 2.17 -3.15 -9.69
C THR A 175 2.63 -1.69 -9.64
N GLY A 176 3.73 -1.38 -10.32
CA GLY A 176 4.32 -0.03 -10.35
C GLY A 176 4.88 0.47 -9.00
N ALA A 177 4.95 -0.35 -7.97
CA ALA A 177 5.47 0.06 -6.65
C ALA A 177 6.96 0.42 -6.73
N ASN A 178 7.38 1.41 -5.93
CA ASN A 178 8.79 1.74 -5.74
C ASN A 178 9.36 0.95 -4.56
N LEU A 179 10.11 -0.10 -4.86
CA LEU A 179 10.82 -0.96 -3.90
C LEU A 179 12.35 -0.74 -3.97
N GLN A 180 12.78 0.42 -4.50
CA GLN A 180 14.20 0.74 -4.57
C GLN A 180 14.84 0.65 -3.18
N ASP A 181 16.03 0.04 -3.08
CA ASP A 181 16.77 -0.14 -1.83
C ASP A 181 16.01 -0.95 -0.74
N ALA A 182 14.87 -1.56 -1.04
CA ALA A 182 14.08 -2.32 -0.07
C ALA A 182 14.78 -3.63 0.32
N ALA A 183 14.61 -4.04 1.58
CA ALA A 183 15.11 -5.31 2.09
C ALA A 183 13.99 -6.35 2.05
N LEU A 184 14.03 -7.26 1.07
CA LEU A 184 13.05 -8.32 0.83
C LEU A 184 13.61 -9.73 1.11
N SER A 185 14.74 -9.81 1.83
CA SER A 185 15.36 -11.12 2.10
C SER A 185 14.41 -12.04 2.83
N GLY A 186 14.22 -13.27 2.30
CA GLY A 186 13.30 -14.26 2.84
C GLY A 186 11.82 -13.90 2.77
N ALA A 187 11.43 -12.86 2.03
CA ALA A 187 10.04 -12.51 1.84
C ALA A 187 9.30 -13.53 0.94
N ASP A 188 8.06 -13.83 1.27
CA ASP A 188 7.19 -14.63 0.41
C ASP A 188 6.44 -13.71 -0.57
N LEU A 189 6.92 -13.66 -1.81
CA LEU A 189 6.33 -12.92 -2.94
C LEU A 189 5.56 -13.85 -3.89
N SER A 190 5.25 -15.07 -3.45
CA SER A 190 4.59 -16.04 -4.32
C SER A 190 3.29 -15.48 -4.89
N LYS A 191 3.12 -15.63 -6.22
CA LYS A 191 1.93 -15.13 -6.95
C LYS A 191 1.69 -13.62 -6.83
N ALA A 192 2.66 -12.83 -6.34
CA ALA A 192 2.54 -11.38 -6.26
C ALA A 192 2.61 -10.76 -7.67
N TYR A 193 1.98 -9.60 -7.84
CA TYR A 193 2.00 -8.81 -9.05
C TYR A 193 2.99 -7.65 -8.89
N LEU A 194 4.11 -7.71 -9.61
CA LEU A 194 5.18 -6.70 -9.58
C LEU A 194 5.37 -6.02 -10.95
N THR A 195 4.41 -6.18 -11.87
CA THR A 195 4.53 -5.58 -13.22
C THR A 195 4.92 -4.11 -13.14
N GLY A 196 6.04 -3.75 -13.78
CA GLY A 196 6.54 -2.37 -13.82
C GLY A 196 7.06 -1.82 -12.49
N ALA A 197 7.20 -2.63 -11.45
CA ALA A 197 7.76 -2.18 -10.17
C ALA A 197 9.25 -1.86 -10.28
N CYS A 198 9.74 -0.92 -9.46
CA CYS A 198 11.16 -0.59 -9.33
C CYS A 198 11.76 -1.36 -8.15
N LEU A 199 12.66 -2.31 -8.44
CA LEU A 199 13.41 -3.09 -7.45
C LEU A 199 14.93 -2.79 -7.51
N ARG A 200 15.32 -1.59 -7.93
CA ARG A 200 16.74 -1.22 -7.98
C ARG A 200 17.39 -1.40 -6.62
N ASN A 201 18.55 -2.05 -6.60
CA ASN A 201 19.32 -2.34 -5.39
C ASN A 201 18.50 -3.10 -4.30
N ALA A 202 17.34 -3.65 -4.61
CA ALA A 202 16.56 -4.42 -3.64
C ALA A 202 17.27 -5.73 -3.27
N ARG A 203 17.17 -6.13 -2.01
CA ARG A 203 17.76 -7.38 -1.53
C ARG A 203 16.69 -8.47 -1.48
N LEU A 204 16.76 -9.41 -2.43
CA LEU A 204 15.81 -10.53 -2.59
C LEU A 204 16.41 -11.87 -2.12
N THR A 205 17.59 -11.87 -1.52
CA THR A 205 18.27 -13.11 -1.07
C THR A 205 17.31 -13.98 -0.25
N GLY A 206 17.11 -15.23 -0.67
CA GLY A 206 16.20 -16.17 0.00
C GLY A 206 14.71 -15.89 -0.21
N ALA A 207 14.32 -14.92 -1.03
CA ALA A 207 12.91 -14.64 -1.30
C ALA A 207 12.26 -15.75 -2.13
N ASN A 208 10.96 -15.97 -1.93
CA ASN A 208 10.14 -16.87 -2.73
C ASN A 208 9.44 -16.08 -3.84
N LEU A 209 9.78 -16.37 -5.10
CA LEU A 209 9.19 -15.73 -6.28
C LEU A 209 8.28 -16.69 -7.06
N GLN A 210 7.81 -17.77 -6.47
CA GLN A 210 6.96 -18.74 -7.16
C GLN A 210 5.72 -18.09 -7.77
N GLY A 211 5.55 -18.20 -9.10
CA GLY A 211 4.40 -17.65 -9.81
C GLY A 211 4.30 -16.13 -9.84
N THR A 212 5.35 -15.42 -9.43
CA THR A 212 5.38 -13.96 -9.38
C THR A 212 5.38 -13.37 -10.79
N ASP A 213 4.61 -12.33 -11.01
CA ASP A 213 4.64 -11.52 -12.23
C ASP A 213 5.65 -10.38 -12.11
N LEU A 214 6.85 -10.58 -12.67
CA LEU A 214 7.95 -9.60 -12.67
C LEU A 214 8.11 -8.89 -14.02
N ARG A 215 7.08 -8.91 -14.87
CA ARG A 215 7.16 -8.31 -16.20
C ARG A 215 7.47 -6.82 -16.13
N ALA A 216 8.39 -6.36 -16.98
CA ALA A 216 8.82 -4.98 -17.08
C ALA A 216 9.30 -4.36 -15.75
N THR A 217 9.70 -5.17 -14.77
CA THR A 217 10.33 -4.68 -13.53
C THR A 217 11.73 -4.14 -13.79
N ASP A 218 12.16 -3.17 -12.99
CA ASP A 218 13.55 -2.73 -12.95
C ASP A 218 14.29 -3.46 -11.82
N LEU A 219 15.10 -4.45 -12.19
CA LEU A 219 15.90 -5.28 -11.28
C LEU A 219 17.40 -4.86 -11.27
N THR A 220 17.70 -3.63 -11.71
CA THR A 220 19.09 -3.14 -11.75
C THR A 220 19.73 -3.25 -10.37
N ASN A 221 20.86 -3.99 -10.30
CA ASN A 221 21.60 -4.27 -9.07
C ASN A 221 20.79 -4.99 -7.97
N ALA A 222 19.65 -5.62 -8.28
CA ALA A 222 18.93 -6.41 -7.30
C ALA A 222 19.74 -7.66 -6.90
N GLU A 223 19.85 -7.92 -5.60
CA GLU A 223 20.52 -9.10 -5.05
C GLU A 223 19.54 -10.28 -5.06
N MET A 224 19.77 -11.26 -5.94
CA MET A 224 18.86 -12.40 -6.15
C MET A 224 19.52 -13.76 -5.87
N GLU A 225 20.58 -13.77 -5.08
CA GLU A 225 21.24 -15.02 -4.68
C GLU A 225 20.34 -15.86 -3.78
N HIS A 226 20.48 -17.17 -3.88
CA HIS A 226 19.80 -18.12 -2.99
C HIS A 226 18.28 -17.95 -2.90
N LEU A 227 17.63 -17.49 -3.97
CA LEU A 227 16.18 -17.43 -4.03
C LEU A 227 15.57 -18.79 -3.63
N GLU A 228 14.50 -18.78 -2.80
CA GLU A 228 13.84 -20.02 -2.38
C GLU A 228 13.22 -20.74 -3.58
N SER A 229 12.44 -20.04 -4.40
CA SER A 229 11.86 -20.57 -5.63
C SER A 229 11.66 -19.47 -6.68
N ILE A 230 11.80 -19.84 -7.96
CA ILE A 230 11.40 -19.03 -9.12
C ILE A 230 10.41 -19.77 -10.01
N ALA A 231 9.84 -20.88 -9.54
CA ALA A 231 8.96 -21.74 -10.33
C ALA A 231 7.74 -20.95 -10.84
N GLY A 232 7.62 -20.79 -12.15
CA GLY A 232 6.55 -20.01 -12.78
C GLY A 232 6.69 -18.49 -12.62
N ALA A 233 7.84 -17.97 -12.18
CA ALA A 233 8.09 -16.51 -12.20
C ALA A 233 8.26 -16.02 -13.65
N ASP A 234 7.67 -14.87 -13.97
CA ASP A 234 7.78 -14.26 -15.30
C ASP A 234 8.66 -13.01 -15.29
N PHE A 235 9.85 -13.11 -15.88
CA PHE A 235 10.83 -12.02 -16.02
C PHE A 235 10.75 -11.32 -17.38
N SER A 236 9.71 -11.53 -18.18
CA SER A 236 9.61 -10.92 -19.51
C SER A 236 9.73 -9.40 -19.43
N LEU A 237 10.57 -8.82 -20.30
CA LEU A 237 10.84 -7.38 -20.37
C LEU A 237 11.45 -6.79 -19.08
N ALA A 238 11.85 -7.61 -18.11
CA ALA A 238 12.53 -7.13 -16.92
C ALA A 238 13.88 -6.51 -17.29
N GLN A 239 14.21 -5.38 -16.69
CA GLN A 239 15.45 -4.64 -16.93
C GLN A 239 16.48 -4.93 -15.83
N GLY A 240 17.76 -4.71 -16.12
CA GLY A 240 18.83 -4.83 -15.15
C GLY A 240 19.32 -6.26 -14.88
N LEU A 241 18.73 -7.29 -15.52
CA LEU A 241 19.25 -8.65 -15.46
C LEU A 241 20.54 -8.77 -16.27
N THR A 242 21.68 -8.88 -15.57
CA THR A 242 22.97 -9.11 -16.21
C THR A 242 23.03 -10.51 -16.86
N GLN A 243 23.97 -10.73 -17.79
CA GLN A 243 24.21 -12.08 -18.35
C GLN A 243 24.52 -13.10 -17.23
N ALA A 244 25.28 -12.69 -16.20
CA ALA A 244 25.61 -13.55 -15.07
C ALA A 244 24.34 -13.91 -14.27
N THR A 245 23.47 -12.94 -14.01
CA THR A 245 22.20 -13.17 -13.31
C THR A 245 21.26 -14.06 -14.12
N LYS A 246 21.12 -13.82 -15.43
CA LYS A 246 20.34 -14.71 -16.33
C LYS A 246 20.88 -16.14 -16.34
N ALA A 247 22.22 -16.31 -16.39
CA ALA A 247 22.84 -17.62 -16.34
C ALA A 247 22.60 -18.33 -14.99
N MET A 248 22.71 -17.61 -13.88
CA MET A 248 22.43 -18.12 -12.54
C MET A 248 20.96 -18.58 -12.42
N LEU A 249 20.00 -17.76 -12.82
CA LEU A 249 18.58 -18.11 -12.80
C LEU A 249 18.29 -19.29 -13.77
N GLY A 250 18.88 -19.28 -14.96
CA GLY A 250 18.72 -20.33 -15.97
C GLY A 250 19.40 -21.66 -15.62
N SER A 251 20.28 -21.70 -14.61
CA SER A 251 20.89 -22.93 -14.12
C SER A 251 20.02 -23.73 -13.13
N ARG A 252 18.89 -23.19 -12.73
CA ARG A 252 17.98 -23.87 -11.82
C ARG A 252 17.32 -25.09 -12.47
N PRO A 253 16.82 -26.05 -11.68
CA PRO A 253 16.30 -27.32 -12.24
C PRO A 253 15.08 -27.09 -13.13
N ALA A 254 14.85 -28.00 -14.08
CA ALA A 254 13.71 -27.97 -14.98
C ALA A 254 12.36 -27.93 -14.24
N SER A 255 12.29 -28.56 -13.06
CA SER A 255 11.12 -28.49 -12.16
C SER A 255 10.75 -27.08 -11.69
N GLU A 256 11.64 -26.10 -11.84
CA GLU A 256 11.35 -24.69 -11.60
C GLU A 256 11.21 -23.90 -12.90
N LEU A 257 12.14 -24.15 -13.85
CA LEU A 257 12.20 -23.37 -15.10
C LEU A 257 11.03 -23.64 -16.03
N ASP A 258 10.53 -24.86 -16.07
CA ASP A 258 9.49 -25.29 -16.99
C ASP A 258 8.07 -25.24 -16.36
N VAL A 259 7.94 -24.64 -15.19
CA VAL A 259 6.64 -24.39 -14.56
C VAL A 259 5.91 -23.27 -15.30
N TRP A 260 4.68 -23.56 -15.67
CA TRP A 260 3.79 -22.64 -16.34
C TRP A 260 3.19 -21.61 -15.37
N ASN A 261 3.33 -20.34 -15.70
CA ASN A 261 2.60 -19.30 -14.99
C ASN A 261 1.18 -19.17 -15.57
N ALA A 262 0.19 -19.53 -14.79
CA ALA A 262 -1.21 -19.54 -15.24
C ALA A 262 -1.73 -18.16 -15.63
N TYR A 263 -1.14 -17.09 -15.06
CA TYR A 263 -1.54 -15.71 -15.28
C TYR A 263 -0.89 -15.10 -16.54
N THR A 264 0.45 -15.22 -16.66
CA THR A 264 1.20 -14.63 -17.78
C THR A 264 1.31 -15.55 -18.99
N ARG A 265 0.96 -16.85 -18.83
CA ARG A 265 1.00 -17.89 -19.85
C ARG A 265 2.40 -18.11 -20.46
N LYS A 266 3.42 -18.06 -19.60
CA LYS A 266 4.81 -18.39 -19.93
C LYS A 266 5.43 -19.28 -18.88
N THR A 267 6.45 -20.03 -19.25
CA THR A 267 7.35 -20.66 -18.29
C THR A 267 8.43 -19.67 -17.87
N THR A 268 9.05 -19.92 -16.72
CA THR A 268 10.19 -19.12 -16.28
C THR A 268 11.31 -19.11 -17.32
N ARG A 269 11.60 -20.27 -17.94
CA ARG A 269 12.60 -20.41 -19.01
C ARG A 269 12.34 -19.50 -20.20
N GLU A 270 11.11 -19.50 -20.70
CA GLU A 270 10.70 -18.64 -21.83
C GLU A 270 10.87 -17.17 -21.50
N SER A 271 10.53 -16.78 -20.26
CA SER A 271 10.60 -15.39 -19.81
C SER A 271 12.03 -14.86 -19.66
N LEU A 272 13.01 -15.72 -19.35
CA LEU A 272 14.43 -15.38 -19.24
C LEU A 272 15.14 -15.26 -20.59
N SER A 273 14.56 -15.84 -21.66
CA SER A 273 15.16 -15.93 -22.98
C SER A 273 14.86 -14.70 -23.86
N GLY A 274 13.98 -13.81 -23.40
CA GLY A 274 13.49 -12.63 -24.12
C GLY A 274 14.34 -11.38 -23.95
#